data_1c2acf5498e495a5a496faf4a259e4c9
#
_entry.id   1c2acf5498e495a5a496faf4a259e4c9
#
_cell.length_a   1.000
_cell.length_b   1.000
_cell.length_c   1.000
_cell.angle_alpha   90.00
_cell.angle_beta   90.00
_cell.angle_gamma   90.00
#
_symmetry.space_group_name_H-M   'P 1'
#
loop_
_entity.id
_entity.type
_entity.pdbx_description
1 polymer ?
#
loop_
_entity_poly.entity_id
_entity_poly.type
_entity_poly.pdbx_seq_one_letter_code
_entity_poly.pdbx_strand_id
1 'polypeptide(L)'
;MKILVIGYGEVAEELAKVSSDFDFVGIKRSGSSELTNVKIVNCDYSLGLPGKVTKDKYDWIIFFPKTSGKSIDDYKNGYLSQMSAINDHFSSAQKIFISSTRVYSGYSNIVVDENTPCKPSDEQGKIIEQYEKEALEHNQNCVIRLGGLITHKSNFVKLVLEKQLFLNNKYINGVFISDVISLIVKILGEGISHQLINMIMPKFMKYSDFDLAFKGEPTNAAVKSLHYNDAAKFKIKSTEEII
;
A
#
# COMPACT_ATOMS: atom_id res chain seq x y z
N MET A 1 -5.30 21.75 3.86
CA MET A 1 -4.97 20.56 4.65
C MET A 1 -3.49 20.26 4.46
N LYS A 2 -2.76 20.03 5.56
CA LYS A 2 -1.31 19.77 5.52
C LYS A 2 -1.02 18.30 5.77
N ILE A 3 -0.34 17.66 4.85
CA ILE A 3 -0.12 16.21 4.83
C ILE A 3 1.37 15.90 4.84
N LEU A 4 1.82 15.08 5.78
CA LEU A 4 3.17 14.52 5.77
C LEU A 4 3.14 13.15 5.10
N VAL A 5 4.00 12.96 4.10
CA VAL A 5 4.17 11.66 3.44
C VAL A 5 5.58 11.15 3.70
N ILE A 6 5.69 10.06 4.45
CA ILE A 6 6.94 9.39 4.76
C ILE A 6 7.11 8.21 3.79
N GLY A 7 8.21 8.19 3.05
CA GLY A 7 8.39 7.29 1.91
C GLY A 7 7.81 7.85 0.62
N TYR A 8 8.04 9.16 0.36
CA TYR A 8 7.52 9.87 -0.81
C TYR A 8 8.06 9.28 -2.12
N GLY A 9 7.22 8.53 -2.79
CA GLY A 9 7.50 7.86 -4.06
C GLY A 9 6.42 8.14 -5.12
N GLU A 10 6.29 7.27 -6.13
CA GLU A 10 5.39 7.45 -7.26
C GLU A 10 3.92 7.63 -6.84
N VAL A 11 3.42 6.81 -5.90
CA VAL A 11 2.02 6.93 -5.40
C VAL A 11 1.80 8.29 -4.76
N ALA A 12 2.76 8.77 -3.97
CA ALA A 12 2.66 10.07 -3.29
C ALA A 12 2.74 11.24 -4.29
N GLU A 13 3.60 11.14 -5.31
CA GLU A 13 3.71 12.14 -6.38
C GLU A 13 2.39 12.25 -7.16
N GLU A 14 1.81 11.13 -7.59
CA GLU A 14 0.53 11.13 -8.30
C GLU A 14 -0.64 11.58 -7.39
N LEU A 15 -0.61 11.23 -6.09
CA LEU A 15 -1.58 11.72 -5.12
C LEU A 15 -1.52 13.25 -4.99
N ALA A 16 -0.33 13.81 -4.82
CA ALA A 16 -0.15 15.26 -4.70
C ALA A 16 -0.55 16.02 -5.97
N LYS A 17 -0.33 15.42 -7.14
CA LYS A 17 -0.71 15.97 -8.44
C LYS A 17 -2.23 16.12 -8.59
N VAL A 18 -3.02 15.14 -8.13
CA VAL A 18 -4.49 15.19 -8.22
C VAL A 18 -5.15 15.93 -7.05
N SER A 19 -4.38 16.27 -6.01
CA SER A 19 -4.83 16.93 -4.79
C SER A 19 -4.13 18.29 -4.62
N SER A 20 -4.21 19.14 -5.63
CA SER A 20 -3.51 20.44 -5.68
C SER A 20 -3.88 21.40 -4.55
N ASP A 21 -5.06 21.23 -3.94
CA ASP A 21 -5.55 22.06 -2.83
C ASP A 21 -4.97 21.66 -1.45
N PHE A 22 -4.16 20.60 -1.39
CA PHE A 22 -3.50 20.15 -0.18
C PHE A 22 -2.01 20.47 -0.21
N ASP A 23 -1.44 20.80 0.94
CA ASP A 23 -0.01 21.04 1.12
C ASP A 23 0.70 19.75 1.56
N PHE A 24 1.62 19.28 0.75
CA PHE A 24 2.38 18.07 1.04
C PHE A 24 3.81 18.37 1.52
N VAL A 25 4.20 17.67 2.58
CA VAL A 25 5.61 17.55 2.98
C VAL A 25 6.03 16.10 2.73
N GLY A 26 6.90 15.90 1.75
CA GLY A 26 7.36 14.57 1.34
C GLY A 26 8.74 14.25 1.92
N ILE A 27 8.88 13.08 2.57
CA ILE A 27 10.15 12.55 3.05
C ILE A 27 10.66 11.48 2.10
N LYS A 28 11.84 11.70 1.54
CA LYS A 28 12.54 10.72 0.70
C LYS A 28 14.06 10.91 0.81
N ARG A 29 14.83 9.87 0.47
CA ARG A 29 16.30 9.90 0.61
C ARG A 29 16.95 10.94 -0.29
N SER A 30 16.47 11.11 -1.50
CA SER A 30 17.04 12.04 -2.48
C SER A 30 16.03 12.47 -3.52
N GLY A 31 16.30 13.57 -4.22
CA GLY A 31 15.49 14.12 -5.29
C GLY A 31 14.53 15.23 -4.84
N SER A 32 13.74 15.74 -5.77
CA SER A 32 12.79 16.83 -5.60
C SER A 32 11.41 16.42 -6.15
N SER A 33 10.44 17.30 -6.05
CA SER A 33 9.19 17.27 -6.80
C SER A 33 9.08 18.60 -7.57
N GLU A 34 8.47 18.58 -8.73
CA GLU A 34 8.19 19.80 -9.53
C GLU A 34 6.84 20.41 -9.19
N LEU A 35 6.06 19.73 -8.34
CA LEU A 35 4.73 20.18 -7.92
C LEU A 35 4.84 21.34 -6.92
N THR A 36 4.09 22.41 -7.15
CA THR A 36 4.13 23.64 -6.32
C THR A 36 3.56 23.44 -4.91
N ASN A 37 2.67 22.45 -4.73
CA ASN A 37 2.06 22.08 -3.46
C ASN A 37 2.87 21.03 -2.68
N VAL A 38 4.11 20.70 -3.13
CA VAL A 38 4.96 19.69 -2.51
C VAL A 38 6.28 20.29 -2.05
N LYS A 39 6.58 20.13 -0.76
CA LYS A 39 7.90 20.43 -0.17
C LYS A 39 8.63 19.14 0.17
N ILE A 40 9.73 18.85 -0.51
CA ILE A 40 10.56 17.68 -0.22
C ILE A 40 11.56 17.98 0.89
N VAL A 41 11.66 17.05 1.82
CA VAL A 41 12.72 16.98 2.83
C VAL A 41 13.52 15.71 2.59
N ASN A 42 14.75 15.87 2.10
CA ASN A 42 15.64 14.75 1.85
C ASN A 42 16.22 14.25 3.17
N CYS A 43 15.85 13.04 3.56
CA CYS A 43 16.45 12.31 4.67
C CYS A 43 16.20 10.81 4.54
N ASP A 44 17.06 10.03 5.13
CA ASP A 44 16.79 8.62 5.40
C ASP A 44 16.02 8.51 6.71
N TYR A 45 14.71 8.34 6.61
CA TYR A 45 13.84 8.28 7.79
C TYR A 45 14.10 7.04 8.66
N SER A 46 14.79 6.01 8.14
CA SER A 46 15.21 4.87 8.96
C SER A 46 16.21 5.24 10.05
N LEU A 47 16.87 6.39 9.91
CA LEU A 47 17.77 6.98 10.90
C LEU A 47 17.06 8.02 11.80
N GLY A 48 15.76 8.21 11.62
CA GLY A 48 14.94 9.19 12.33
C GLY A 48 14.50 10.37 11.48
N LEU A 49 13.44 11.05 11.91
CA LEU A 49 12.91 12.22 11.23
C LEU A 49 13.61 13.52 11.71
N PRO A 50 13.89 14.47 10.82
CA PRO A 50 14.48 15.75 11.20
C PRO A 50 13.57 16.54 12.15
N GLY A 51 14.16 17.24 13.12
CA GLY A 51 13.42 18.02 14.12
C GLY A 51 12.49 19.08 13.52
N LYS A 52 12.82 19.65 12.35
CA LYS A 52 11.92 20.55 11.62
C LYS A 52 10.64 19.89 11.11
N VAL A 53 10.63 18.56 10.94
CA VAL A 53 9.47 17.79 10.55
C VAL A 53 8.67 17.38 11.78
N THR A 54 9.33 16.85 12.82
CA THR A 54 8.68 16.35 14.04
C THR A 54 8.06 17.46 14.91
N LYS A 55 8.52 18.71 14.78
CA LYS A 55 7.98 19.89 15.49
C LYS A 55 6.85 20.58 14.74
N ASP A 56 6.60 20.22 13.49
CA ASP A 56 5.54 20.79 12.67
C ASP A 56 4.21 20.06 12.91
N LYS A 57 3.09 20.70 12.56
CA LYS A 57 1.75 20.11 12.72
C LYS A 57 1.23 19.67 11.37
N TYR A 58 0.63 18.49 11.36
CA TYR A 58 0.02 17.90 10.17
C TYR A 58 -1.40 17.41 10.51
N ASP A 59 -2.31 17.55 9.56
CA ASP A 59 -3.65 17.00 9.66
C ASP A 59 -3.62 15.47 9.44
N TRP A 60 -2.78 15.05 8.49
CA TRP A 60 -2.62 13.66 8.09
C TRP A 60 -1.16 13.25 7.95
N ILE A 61 -0.88 12.00 8.29
CA ILE A 61 0.38 11.32 7.98
C ILE A 61 0.07 10.13 7.07
N ILE A 62 0.79 10.00 5.96
CA ILE A 62 0.74 8.82 5.10
C ILE A 62 2.10 8.15 5.14
N PHE A 63 2.14 6.91 5.58
CA PHE A 63 3.38 6.16 5.68
C PHE A 63 3.44 5.03 4.66
N PHE A 64 4.40 5.10 3.77
CA PHE A 64 4.78 4.04 2.84
C PHE A 64 6.04 3.35 3.38
N PRO A 65 5.92 2.22 4.08
CA PRO A 65 7.08 1.52 4.65
C PRO A 65 8.05 1.11 3.55
N LYS A 66 9.34 1.26 3.83
CA LYS A 66 10.40 0.82 2.94
C LYS A 66 11.54 0.23 3.73
N THR A 67 11.90 -0.99 3.39
CA THR A 67 13.04 -1.68 4.00
C THR A 67 14.35 -1.30 3.29
N SER A 68 15.44 -1.29 4.01
CA SER A 68 16.80 -1.09 3.45
C SER A 68 17.31 -2.34 2.74
N GLY A 69 16.81 -3.52 3.15
CA GLY A 69 17.17 -4.82 2.59
C GLY A 69 16.06 -5.85 2.81
N LYS A 70 16.44 -7.12 2.84
CA LYS A 70 15.50 -8.26 2.98
C LYS A 70 15.66 -9.02 4.31
N SER A 71 16.55 -8.58 5.18
CA SER A 71 16.72 -9.21 6.50
C SER A 71 15.50 -8.95 7.40
N ILE A 72 15.39 -9.73 8.46
CA ILE A 72 14.37 -9.56 9.48
C ILE A 72 14.51 -8.19 10.15
N ASP A 73 15.74 -7.78 10.43
CA ASP A 73 16.01 -6.48 11.09
C ASP A 73 15.70 -5.31 10.16
N ASP A 74 15.96 -5.42 8.85
CA ASP A 74 15.53 -4.42 7.88
C ASP A 74 14.01 -4.23 7.89
N TYR A 75 13.24 -5.34 8.00
CA TYR A 75 11.78 -5.28 8.07
C TYR A 75 11.30 -4.71 9.40
N LYS A 76 11.86 -5.14 10.54
CA LYS A 76 11.53 -4.57 11.85
C LYS A 76 11.79 -3.07 11.87
N ASN A 77 12.94 -2.63 11.38
CA ASN A 77 13.27 -1.22 11.32
C ASN A 77 12.35 -0.46 10.36
N GLY A 78 12.14 -0.95 9.13
CA GLY A 78 11.35 -0.28 8.11
C GLY A 78 9.85 -0.19 8.40
N TYR A 79 9.32 -1.11 9.19
CA TYR A 79 7.90 -1.19 9.54
C TYR A 79 7.64 -0.78 11.00
N LEU A 80 8.10 -1.56 11.97
CA LEU A 80 7.73 -1.41 13.38
C LEU A 80 8.35 -0.16 14.00
N SER A 81 9.67 -0.01 13.94
CA SER A 81 10.35 1.11 14.59
C SER A 81 9.88 2.46 14.01
N GLN A 82 9.66 2.53 12.69
CA GLN A 82 9.19 3.76 12.06
C GLN A 82 7.75 4.08 12.41
N MET A 83 6.86 3.09 12.46
CA MET A 83 5.46 3.29 12.87
C MET A 83 5.38 3.77 14.32
N SER A 84 6.12 3.15 15.24
CA SER A 84 6.18 3.59 16.63
C SER A 84 6.62 5.06 16.73
N ALA A 85 7.72 5.42 16.08
CA ALA A 85 8.21 6.81 16.05
C ALA A 85 7.17 7.79 15.46
N ILE A 86 6.43 7.38 14.41
CA ILE A 86 5.36 8.19 13.82
C ILE A 86 4.22 8.41 14.82
N ASN A 87 3.79 7.36 15.53
CA ASN A 87 2.74 7.47 16.53
C ASN A 87 3.15 8.37 17.70
N ASP A 88 4.39 8.26 18.16
CA ASP A 88 4.94 9.07 19.25
C ASP A 88 5.05 10.55 18.89
N HIS A 89 5.56 10.87 17.69
CA HIS A 89 5.76 12.25 17.26
C HIS A 89 4.48 12.96 16.83
N PHE A 90 3.50 12.23 16.28
CA PHE A 90 2.32 12.81 15.64
C PHE A 90 1.01 12.25 16.24
N SER A 91 0.91 12.26 17.57
CA SER A 91 -0.22 11.66 18.30
C SER A 91 -1.58 12.26 17.95
N SER A 92 -1.66 13.53 17.52
CA SER A 92 -2.90 14.23 17.16
C SER A 92 -3.33 14.10 15.69
N ALA A 93 -2.43 13.67 14.80
CA ALA A 93 -2.72 13.53 13.38
C ALA A 93 -3.46 12.22 13.08
N GLN A 94 -4.35 12.24 12.08
CA GLN A 94 -4.88 11.01 11.49
C GLN A 94 -3.79 10.35 10.62
N LYS A 95 -3.78 9.03 10.54
CA LYS A 95 -2.70 8.32 9.86
C LYS A 95 -3.22 7.24 8.90
N ILE A 96 -2.59 7.17 7.75
CA ILE A 96 -2.75 6.08 6.79
C ILE A 96 -1.44 5.29 6.77
N PHE A 97 -1.49 4.05 7.19
CA PHE A 97 -0.38 3.12 7.17
C PHE A 97 -0.55 2.14 6.02
N ILE A 98 0.37 2.19 5.06
CA ILE A 98 0.34 1.28 3.92
C ILE A 98 0.92 -0.07 4.34
N SER A 99 0.18 -1.11 4.06
CA SER A 99 0.53 -2.51 4.32
C SER A 99 0.44 -3.35 3.04
N SER A 100 0.47 -4.66 3.16
CA SER A 100 0.51 -5.58 2.03
C SER A 100 -0.38 -6.81 2.25
N THR A 101 -0.99 -7.30 1.19
CA THR A 101 -1.68 -8.60 1.17
C THR A 101 -0.76 -9.80 1.44
N ARG A 102 0.55 -9.59 1.64
CA ARG A 102 1.50 -10.64 2.09
C ARG A 102 1.09 -11.29 3.41
N VAL A 103 0.33 -10.60 4.25
CA VAL A 103 -0.21 -11.17 5.49
C VAL A 103 -1.11 -12.39 5.26
N TYR A 104 -1.58 -12.59 4.03
CA TYR A 104 -2.38 -13.75 3.62
C TYR A 104 -1.59 -14.85 2.88
N SER A 105 -0.26 -14.74 2.84
CA SER A 105 0.59 -15.62 1.99
C SER A 105 0.56 -17.11 2.36
N GLY A 106 0.10 -17.46 3.56
CA GLY A 106 -0.07 -18.85 4.00
C GLY A 106 -1.40 -19.50 3.63
N TYR A 107 -2.27 -18.78 2.92
CA TYR A 107 -3.52 -19.33 2.35
C TYR A 107 -3.35 -19.70 0.90
N SER A 108 -4.05 -20.76 0.47
CA SER A 108 -4.09 -21.20 -0.92
C SER A 108 -5.50 -21.62 -1.32
N ASN A 109 -5.87 -21.34 -2.54
CA ASN A 109 -7.13 -21.73 -3.18
C ASN A 109 -8.41 -21.39 -2.39
N ILE A 110 -8.39 -20.28 -1.65
CA ILE A 110 -9.58 -19.74 -0.96
C ILE A 110 -9.70 -18.25 -1.21
N VAL A 111 -10.87 -17.69 -0.93
CA VAL A 111 -11.10 -16.24 -0.90
C VAL A 111 -10.88 -15.75 0.53
N VAL A 112 -10.12 -14.69 0.68
CA VAL A 112 -9.85 -14.00 1.96
C VAL A 112 -10.25 -12.53 1.88
N ASP A 113 -10.59 -11.94 3.03
CA ASP A 113 -11.00 -10.55 3.16
C ASP A 113 -10.50 -9.95 4.50
N GLU A 114 -10.93 -8.75 4.85
CA GLU A 114 -10.50 -8.03 6.06
C GLU A 114 -10.85 -8.77 7.35
N ASN A 115 -11.91 -9.60 7.35
CA ASN A 115 -12.31 -10.42 8.50
C ASN A 115 -11.51 -11.72 8.61
N THR A 116 -10.77 -12.09 7.55
CA THR A 116 -9.97 -13.30 7.55
C THR A 116 -8.69 -13.07 8.38
N PRO A 117 -8.39 -13.92 9.38
CA PRO A 117 -7.17 -13.81 10.15
C PRO A 117 -5.92 -13.78 9.27
N CYS A 118 -4.91 -13.03 9.67
CA CYS A 118 -3.61 -13.08 9.01
C CYS A 118 -3.00 -14.48 9.14
N LYS A 119 -2.35 -14.94 8.08
CA LYS A 119 -1.61 -16.21 8.05
C LYS A 119 -0.41 -16.04 7.13
N PRO A 120 0.61 -15.29 7.57
CA PRO A 120 1.83 -15.13 6.80
C PRO A 120 2.62 -16.44 6.73
N SER A 121 3.22 -16.72 5.58
CA SER A 121 4.03 -17.93 5.35
C SER A 121 5.51 -17.76 5.68
N ASP A 122 5.95 -16.53 5.98
CA ASP A 122 7.35 -16.19 6.25
C ASP A 122 7.50 -15.14 7.36
N GLU A 123 8.72 -14.99 7.88
CA GLU A 123 9.03 -14.08 8.99
C GLU A 123 8.80 -12.60 8.63
N GLN A 124 9.03 -12.22 7.39
CA GLN A 124 8.77 -10.84 6.93
C GLN A 124 7.26 -10.54 6.95
N GLY A 125 6.44 -11.50 6.54
CA GLY A 125 4.98 -11.39 6.64
C GLY A 125 4.50 -11.30 8.08
N LYS A 126 5.13 -12.02 9.03
CA LYS A 126 4.81 -11.90 10.46
C LYS A 126 5.14 -10.52 11.03
N ILE A 127 6.20 -9.87 10.56
CA ILE A 127 6.52 -8.49 10.94
C ILE A 127 5.45 -7.54 10.41
N ILE A 128 4.97 -7.73 9.18
CA ILE A 128 3.90 -6.92 8.61
C ILE A 128 2.59 -7.13 9.40
N GLU A 129 2.27 -8.37 9.79
CA GLU A 129 1.12 -8.66 10.65
C GLU A 129 1.23 -7.94 12.00
N GLN A 130 2.39 -7.98 12.65
CA GLN A 130 2.66 -7.27 13.90
C GLN A 130 2.50 -5.76 13.72
N TYR A 131 3.06 -5.19 12.65
CA TYR A 131 2.92 -3.79 12.29
C TYR A 131 1.45 -3.37 12.16
N GLU A 132 0.61 -4.16 11.48
CA GLU A 132 -0.81 -3.88 11.35
C GLU A 132 -1.53 -3.94 12.70
N LYS A 133 -1.24 -4.96 13.52
CA LYS A 133 -1.84 -5.11 14.83
C LYS A 133 -1.56 -3.90 15.72
N GLU A 134 -0.30 -3.47 15.80
CA GLU A 134 0.09 -2.30 16.60
C GLU A 134 -0.50 -0.99 16.02
N ALA A 135 -0.55 -0.84 14.70
CA ALA A 135 -1.18 0.32 14.07
C ALA A 135 -2.67 0.41 14.40
N LEU A 136 -3.39 -0.71 14.44
CA LEU A 136 -4.84 -0.77 14.69
C LEU A 136 -5.22 -0.59 16.18
N GLU A 137 -4.25 -0.54 17.10
CA GLU A 137 -4.50 -0.17 18.50
C GLU A 137 -4.93 1.30 18.66
N HIS A 138 -4.74 2.13 17.64
CA HIS A 138 -5.09 3.54 17.64
C HIS A 138 -6.25 3.84 16.69
N ASN A 139 -7.36 4.35 17.22
CA ASN A 139 -8.57 4.67 16.42
C ASN A 139 -8.36 5.73 15.33
N GLN A 140 -7.28 6.52 15.42
CA GLN A 140 -6.90 7.54 14.42
C GLN A 140 -6.14 6.95 13.22
N ASN A 141 -5.88 5.65 13.22
CA ASN A 141 -5.09 4.98 12.21
C ASN A 141 -5.99 4.20 11.25
N CYS A 142 -5.63 4.24 9.97
CA CYS A 142 -6.18 3.39 8.93
C CYS A 142 -5.03 2.59 8.31
N VAL A 143 -5.20 1.28 8.20
CA VAL A 143 -4.27 0.37 7.53
C VAL A 143 -4.85 -0.01 6.17
N ILE A 144 -4.08 0.21 5.10
CA ILE A 144 -4.46 -0.18 3.75
C ILE A 144 -3.52 -1.30 3.30
N ARG A 145 -4.04 -2.53 3.18
CA ARG A 145 -3.33 -3.67 2.59
C ARG A 145 -3.37 -3.54 1.08
N LEU A 146 -2.27 -3.16 0.48
CA LEU A 146 -2.16 -3.11 -0.98
C LEU A 146 -1.85 -4.48 -1.55
N GLY A 147 -2.48 -4.79 -2.66
CA GLY A 147 -2.04 -5.81 -3.58
C GLY A 147 -0.79 -5.40 -4.36
N GLY A 148 -0.40 -6.20 -5.35
CA GLY A 148 0.65 -5.85 -6.27
C GLY A 148 0.30 -4.56 -7.03
N LEU A 149 1.07 -3.50 -6.81
CA LEU A 149 0.81 -2.21 -7.44
C LEU A 149 1.11 -2.26 -8.93
N ILE A 150 0.12 -1.89 -9.75
CA ILE A 150 0.24 -1.77 -11.20
C ILE A 150 0.22 -0.28 -11.53
N THR A 151 1.24 0.19 -12.26
CA THR A 151 1.38 1.59 -12.66
C THR A 151 1.44 1.71 -14.18
N HIS A 152 1.20 2.89 -14.73
CA HIS A 152 1.36 3.15 -16.17
C HIS A 152 2.81 2.93 -16.66
N LYS A 153 3.79 3.02 -15.74
CA LYS A 153 5.21 2.78 -16.05
C LYS A 153 5.56 1.29 -16.01
N SER A 154 4.83 0.51 -15.20
CA SER A 154 4.99 -0.94 -15.19
C SER A 154 4.22 -1.53 -16.36
N ASN A 155 4.90 -1.93 -17.41
CA ASN A 155 4.25 -2.74 -18.45
C ASN A 155 3.94 -4.12 -17.85
N PHE A 156 2.78 -4.23 -17.17
CA PHE A 156 2.38 -5.42 -16.44
C PHE A 156 2.29 -6.65 -17.35
N VAL A 157 1.73 -6.49 -18.54
CA VAL A 157 1.60 -7.57 -19.53
C VAL A 157 2.98 -8.06 -19.98
N LYS A 158 3.86 -7.14 -20.32
CA LYS A 158 5.25 -7.46 -20.67
C LYS A 158 5.94 -8.22 -19.54
N LEU A 159 5.76 -7.79 -18.29
CA LEU A 159 6.29 -8.47 -17.11
C LEU A 159 5.76 -9.90 -16.98
N VAL A 160 4.45 -10.11 -17.17
CA VAL A 160 3.82 -11.43 -17.13
C VAL A 160 4.39 -12.34 -18.18
N LEU A 161 4.56 -11.85 -19.41
CA LEU A 161 5.08 -12.62 -20.55
C LEU A 161 6.59 -12.92 -20.39
N GLU A 162 7.41 -11.91 -20.11
CA GLU A 162 8.86 -12.09 -19.96
C GLU A 162 9.25 -13.02 -18.82
N LYS A 163 8.52 -12.93 -17.69
CA LYS A 163 8.77 -13.81 -16.53
C LYS A 163 7.97 -15.09 -16.56
N GLN A 164 7.23 -15.35 -17.64
CA GLN A 164 6.37 -16.52 -17.79
C GLN A 164 5.50 -16.79 -16.55
N LEU A 165 4.94 -15.71 -15.96
CA LEU A 165 4.15 -15.82 -14.73
C LEU A 165 2.89 -16.64 -14.94
N PHE A 166 2.39 -16.74 -16.18
CA PHE A 166 1.25 -17.57 -16.57
C PHE A 166 1.48 -19.08 -16.33
N LEU A 167 2.74 -19.52 -16.21
CA LEU A 167 3.07 -20.89 -15.81
C LEU A 167 2.78 -21.17 -14.33
N ASN A 168 2.54 -20.13 -13.54
CA ASN A 168 2.16 -20.25 -12.14
C ASN A 168 0.64 -20.07 -12.00
N ASN A 169 -0.05 -21.07 -11.46
CA ASN A 169 -1.46 -20.90 -11.15
C ASN A 169 -1.63 -20.10 -9.86
N LYS A 170 -1.60 -18.77 -9.99
CA LYS A 170 -1.80 -17.83 -8.86
C LYS A 170 -2.85 -16.80 -9.22
N TYR A 171 -3.64 -16.41 -8.23
CA TYR A 171 -4.48 -15.21 -8.33
C TYR A 171 -3.60 -13.96 -8.45
N ILE A 172 -4.00 -13.06 -9.31
CA ILE A 172 -3.43 -11.73 -9.44
C ILE A 172 -4.10 -10.83 -8.42
N ASN A 173 -3.53 -10.77 -7.21
CA ASN A 173 -3.96 -9.82 -6.20
C ASN A 173 -3.32 -8.46 -6.49
N GLY A 174 -3.76 -7.80 -7.55
CA GLY A 174 -3.22 -6.55 -8.03
C GLY A 174 -4.18 -5.37 -7.82
N VAL A 175 -3.65 -4.15 -7.90
CA VAL A 175 -4.43 -2.91 -7.90
C VAL A 175 -3.74 -1.85 -8.73
N PHE A 176 -4.51 -1.06 -9.46
CA PHE A 176 -3.96 0.03 -10.26
C PHE A 176 -3.70 1.28 -9.40
N ILE A 177 -2.60 1.99 -9.67
CA ILE A 177 -2.18 3.16 -8.87
C ILE A 177 -3.28 4.21 -8.76
N SER A 178 -4.04 4.47 -9.83
CA SER A 178 -5.12 5.46 -9.84
C SER A 178 -6.23 5.13 -8.85
N ASP A 179 -6.50 3.85 -8.61
CA ASP A 179 -7.54 3.41 -7.70
C ASP A 179 -7.09 3.51 -6.24
N VAL A 180 -5.80 3.22 -5.98
CA VAL A 180 -5.17 3.49 -4.67
C VAL A 180 -5.26 4.97 -4.32
N ILE A 181 -4.94 5.85 -5.28
CA ILE A 181 -5.03 7.30 -5.11
C ILE A 181 -6.47 7.74 -4.84
N SER A 182 -7.45 7.22 -5.59
CA SER A 182 -8.86 7.52 -5.40
C SER A 182 -9.35 7.15 -3.99
N LEU A 183 -8.91 6.00 -3.46
CA LEU A 183 -9.21 5.60 -2.08
C LEU A 183 -8.57 6.55 -1.07
N ILE A 184 -7.28 6.88 -1.23
CA ILE A 184 -6.58 7.79 -0.29
C ILE A 184 -7.25 9.17 -0.30
N VAL A 185 -7.55 9.74 -1.47
CA VAL A 185 -8.26 11.03 -1.59
C VAL A 185 -9.61 10.99 -0.87
N LYS A 186 -10.35 9.90 -1.02
CA LYS A 186 -11.63 9.71 -0.31
C LYS A 186 -11.43 9.72 1.20
N ILE A 187 -10.46 8.98 1.73
CA ILE A 187 -10.17 8.93 3.17
C ILE A 187 -9.74 10.32 3.69
N LEU A 188 -8.90 11.04 2.94
CA LEU A 188 -8.46 12.39 3.30
C LEU A 188 -9.63 13.39 3.36
N GLY A 189 -10.62 13.26 2.50
CA GLY A 189 -11.78 14.16 2.43
C GLY A 189 -12.91 13.80 3.39
N GLU A 190 -13.19 12.51 3.58
CA GLU A 190 -14.34 12.02 4.36
C GLU A 190 -13.95 11.53 5.77
N GLY A 191 -12.65 11.35 6.05
CA GLY A 191 -12.15 10.74 7.28
C GLY A 191 -12.08 9.21 7.21
N ILE A 192 -11.63 8.61 8.31
CA ILE A 192 -11.47 7.15 8.43
C ILE A 192 -12.84 6.52 8.72
N SER A 193 -13.42 5.85 7.74
CA SER A 193 -14.66 5.08 7.91
C SER A 193 -14.39 3.62 8.33
N HIS A 194 -13.26 3.07 7.92
CA HIS A 194 -12.81 1.72 8.24
C HIS A 194 -11.32 1.74 8.55
N GLN A 195 -10.93 1.12 9.67
CA GLN A 195 -9.53 1.10 10.10
C GLN A 195 -8.67 0.12 9.29
N LEU A 196 -9.26 -0.88 8.68
CA LEU A 196 -8.56 -1.87 7.85
C LEU A 196 -9.25 -2.03 6.51
N ILE A 197 -8.50 -1.89 5.42
CA ILE A 197 -9.03 -1.97 4.06
C ILE A 197 -8.05 -2.79 3.19
N ASN A 198 -8.57 -3.81 2.53
CA ASN A 198 -7.86 -4.45 1.42
C ASN A 198 -8.08 -3.61 0.15
N MET A 199 -7.01 -3.17 -0.49
CA MET A 199 -7.08 -2.43 -1.74
C MET A 199 -6.61 -3.29 -2.91
N ILE A 200 -7.58 -3.89 -3.58
CA ILE A 200 -7.43 -4.93 -4.62
C ILE A 200 -8.44 -4.66 -5.73
N MET A 201 -8.08 -4.97 -6.97
CA MET A 201 -9.05 -4.98 -8.08
C MET A 201 -10.25 -5.88 -7.76
N PRO A 202 -11.48 -5.46 -8.08
CA PRO A 202 -12.69 -6.19 -7.69
C PRO A 202 -12.88 -7.52 -8.43
N LYS A 203 -12.28 -7.70 -9.60
CA LYS A 203 -12.38 -8.93 -10.38
C LYS A 203 -11.22 -9.88 -10.07
N PHE A 204 -11.55 -11.10 -9.70
CA PHE A 204 -10.54 -12.14 -9.53
C PHE A 204 -10.01 -12.61 -10.88
N MET A 205 -8.72 -12.60 -11.02
CA MET A 205 -7.99 -13.09 -12.18
C MET A 205 -6.80 -13.95 -11.74
N LYS A 206 -6.39 -14.83 -12.61
CA LYS A 206 -5.19 -15.68 -12.42
C LYS A 206 -4.15 -15.36 -13.48
N TYR A 207 -2.88 -15.58 -13.17
CA TYR A 207 -1.84 -15.49 -14.18
C TYR A 207 -2.03 -16.50 -15.32
N SER A 208 -2.61 -17.67 -15.02
CA SER A 208 -2.96 -18.69 -16.02
C SER A 208 -4.05 -18.25 -17.02
N ASP A 209 -4.81 -17.18 -16.72
CA ASP A 209 -5.80 -16.66 -17.66
C ASP A 209 -5.13 -16.01 -18.88
N PHE A 210 -3.83 -15.73 -18.84
CA PHE A 210 -3.00 -15.29 -19.99
C PHE A 210 -2.53 -16.45 -20.87
N ASP A 211 -2.65 -17.71 -20.40
CA ASP A 211 -2.36 -18.92 -21.19
C ASP A 211 -3.36 -20.01 -20.83
N LEU A 212 -4.29 -20.27 -21.74
CA LEU A 212 -5.37 -21.25 -21.57
C LEU A 212 -4.89 -22.71 -21.48
N ALA A 213 -3.62 -22.99 -21.73
CA ALA A 213 -3.06 -24.35 -21.67
C ALA A 213 -2.83 -24.83 -20.23
N PHE A 214 -2.76 -23.93 -19.25
CA PHE A 214 -2.48 -24.29 -17.86
C PHE A 214 -3.76 -24.73 -17.12
N LYS A 215 -3.72 -25.93 -16.54
CA LYS A 215 -4.80 -26.49 -15.70
C LYS A 215 -4.23 -26.85 -14.33
N GLY A 216 -4.84 -26.33 -13.26
CA GLY A 216 -4.45 -26.64 -11.89
C GLY A 216 -5.15 -25.72 -10.87
N GLU A 217 -5.09 -26.09 -9.59
CA GLU A 217 -5.66 -25.30 -8.53
C GLU A 217 -4.72 -24.13 -8.15
N PRO A 218 -5.28 -22.96 -7.78
CA PRO A 218 -4.48 -21.83 -7.35
C PRO A 218 -3.64 -22.12 -6.10
N THR A 219 -2.38 -21.69 -6.13
CA THR A 219 -1.41 -21.90 -5.03
C THR A 219 -1.36 -20.76 -4.02
N ASN A 220 -2.20 -19.73 -4.18
CA ASN A 220 -2.37 -18.63 -3.25
C ASN A 220 -3.86 -18.32 -3.02
N ALA A 221 -4.17 -17.42 -2.07
CA ALA A 221 -5.52 -16.93 -1.86
C ALA A 221 -5.93 -15.88 -2.91
N ALA A 222 -7.22 -15.82 -3.25
CA ALA A 222 -7.82 -14.65 -3.87
C ALA A 222 -8.17 -13.64 -2.77
N VAL A 223 -7.67 -12.42 -2.83
CA VAL A 223 -7.98 -11.37 -1.86
C VAL A 223 -9.12 -10.52 -2.40
N LYS A 224 -10.12 -10.23 -1.57
CA LYS A 224 -11.18 -9.24 -1.85
C LYS A 224 -11.20 -8.15 -0.78
N SER A 225 -11.89 -7.06 -1.05
CA SER A 225 -12.23 -6.06 -0.04
C SER A 225 -13.72 -6.16 0.32
N LEU A 226 -14.03 -6.01 1.59
CA LEU A 226 -15.40 -5.86 2.09
C LEU A 226 -15.87 -4.40 2.01
N HIS A 227 -14.94 -3.46 2.08
CA HIS A 227 -15.21 -2.03 2.26
C HIS A 227 -15.05 -1.22 0.97
N TYR A 228 -14.16 -1.66 0.08
CA TYR A 228 -13.91 -1.01 -1.20
C TYR A 228 -13.96 -2.04 -2.33
N ASN A 229 -15.18 -2.44 -2.71
CA ASN A 229 -15.45 -3.54 -3.65
C ASN A 229 -16.45 -3.18 -4.75
N ASP A 230 -17.00 -1.97 -4.73
CA ASP A 230 -17.92 -1.50 -5.77
C ASP A 230 -17.14 -1.25 -7.06
N ALA A 231 -17.33 -2.12 -8.05
CA ALA A 231 -16.62 -2.05 -9.33
C ALA A 231 -16.83 -0.71 -10.06
N ALA A 232 -17.93 0.01 -9.81
CA ALA A 232 -18.16 1.32 -10.42
C ALA A 232 -17.19 2.40 -9.90
N LYS A 233 -16.58 2.19 -8.74
CA LYS A 233 -15.61 3.12 -8.13
C LYS A 233 -14.18 2.91 -8.60
N PHE A 234 -13.91 1.81 -9.31
CA PHE A 234 -12.60 1.52 -9.87
C PHE A 234 -12.48 2.05 -11.30
N LYS A 235 -11.35 2.68 -11.60
CA LYS A 235 -10.99 3.08 -12.97
C LYS A 235 -10.55 1.87 -13.78
N ILE A 236 -9.79 0.96 -13.16
CA ILE A 236 -9.33 -0.29 -13.73
C ILE A 236 -9.89 -1.44 -12.90
N LYS A 237 -10.82 -2.19 -13.47
CA LYS A 237 -11.57 -3.24 -12.76
C LYS A 237 -10.90 -4.60 -12.85
N SER A 238 -10.08 -4.80 -13.85
CA SER A 238 -9.37 -6.06 -14.12
C SER A 238 -8.11 -5.84 -14.93
N THR A 239 -7.23 -6.85 -14.95
CA THR A 239 -6.02 -6.81 -15.79
C THR A 239 -6.33 -6.88 -17.28
N GLU A 240 -7.51 -7.38 -17.70
CA GLU A 240 -7.97 -7.34 -19.09
C GLU A 240 -8.08 -5.92 -19.65
N GLU A 241 -8.38 -4.94 -18.79
CA GLU A 241 -8.48 -3.52 -19.17
C GLU A 241 -7.11 -2.85 -19.34
N ILE A 242 -6.01 -3.57 -19.00
CA ILE A 242 -4.64 -3.10 -19.11
C ILE A 242 -3.97 -3.68 -20.36
N ILE A 243 -4.53 -4.76 -20.90
CA ILE A 243 -4.09 -5.44 -22.12
C ILE A 243 -4.68 -4.74 -23.35
#